data_b0c60a53a4954384ac706db6563ef5df
#
_entry.id   b0c60a53a4954384ac706db6563ef5df
#
_cell.length_a   1.000
_cell.length_b   1.000
_cell.length_c   1.000
_cell.angle_alpha   90.00
_cell.angle_beta   90.00
_cell.angle_gamma   90.00
#
_symmetry.space_group_name_H-M   'P 1'
#
loop_
_entity.id
_entity.type
_entity.pdbx_description
1 polymer ?
#
loop_
_entity_poly.entity_id
_entity_poly.type
_entity_poly.pdbx_seq_one_letter_code
_entity_poly.pdbx_strand_id
1 'polypeptide(L)'
;LVGSEMCIRDSEIQIKIAQGAKPGEGGQLPGFKVNDVIAKTRHSIPGISLISPPPHHDIYSIEDLAQLIFDLKNVNPQAKISVKLVAESGVGTIAAGVAKAKADLIVISGAEGGTGASPASSIRYAGISPELGLSETQQTLVLNGLRGQIVLQADGQLKTGRDVILMALM
;
A
#
# COMPACT_ATOMS: atom_id res chain seq x y z
N LEU A 1 -15.04 7.77 9.52
CA LEU A 1 -14.38 8.55 8.45
C LEU A 1 -13.75 9.86 8.96
N VAL A 2 -13.12 9.83 10.14
CA VAL A 2 -12.42 11.01 10.69
C VAL A 2 -11.23 11.43 9.81
N GLY A 3 -10.76 10.56 8.94
CA GLY A 3 -9.70 10.89 8.00
C GLY A 3 -10.15 11.43 6.63
N SER A 4 -11.43 11.32 6.28
CA SER A 4 -11.85 11.67 4.92
C SER A 4 -11.79 13.17 4.62
N GLU A 5 -12.17 14.01 5.55
CA GLU A 5 -12.08 15.47 5.34
C GLU A 5 -10.62 15.96 5.34
N MET A 6 -9.75 15.36 6.15
CA MET A 6 -8.31 15.66 6.07
C MET A 6 -7.73 15.13 4.75
N CYS A 7 -8.06 13.92 4.34
CA CYS A 7 -7.59 13.34 3.08
C CYS A 7 -8.04 14.15 1.85
N ILE A 8 -9.22 14.76 1.86
CA ILE A 8 -9.71 15.60 0.76
C ILE A 8 -8.90 16.90 0.66
N ARG A 9 -8.32 17.37 1.75
CA ARG A 9 -7.48 18.59 1.79
C ARG A 9 -6.00 18.31 1.56
N ASP A 10 -5.59 17.05 1.68
CA ASP A 10 -4.19 16.65 1.57
C ASP A 10 -3.69 16.72 0.13
N SER A 11 -2.39 16.90 0.01
CA SER A 11 -1.70 16.90 -1.28
C SER A 11 -1.53 15.51 -1.89
N GLU A 12 -1.82 14.45 -1.13
CA GLU A 12 -1.73 13.06 -1.57
C GLU A 12 -2.80 12.18 -0.90
N ILE A 13 -3.41 11.31 -1.71
CA ILE A 13 -4.34 10.27 -1.25
C ILE A 13 -3.73 8.92 -1.57
N GLN A 14 -3.59 8.05 -0.56
CA GLN A 14 -2.99 6.72 -0.74
C GLN A 14 -4.04 5.61 -0.71
N ILE A 15 -4.11 4.83 -1.79
CA ILE A 15 -4.85 3.58 -1.85
C ILE A 15 -3.93 2.48 -1.32
N LYS A 16 -4.28 1.90 -0.18
CA LYS A 16 -3.51 0.83 0.44
C LYS A 16 -4.09 -0.53 0.06
N ILE A 17 -3.40 -1.25 -0.83
CA ILE A 17 -3.82 -2.60 -1.24
C ILE A 17 -3.45 -3.61 -0.16
N ALA A 18 -2.20 -3.59 0.33
CA ALA A 18 -1.73 -4.52 1.35
C ALA A 18 -0.55 -3.94 2.16
N GLN A 19 0.01 -4.74 3.07
CA GLN A 19 1.19 -4.40 3.89
C GLN A 19 2.29 -5.42 3.66
N GLY A 20 3.54 -4.96 3.56
CA GLY A 20 4.71 -5.82 3.34
C GLY A 20 4.93 -6.88 4.42
N ALA A 21 4.60 -6.57 5.68
CA ALA A 21 4.71 -7.51 6.79
C ALA A 21 3.71 -8.67 6.74
N LYS A 22 2.66 -8.59 5.95
CA LYS A 22 1.62 -9.61 5.81
C LYS A 22 0.97 -9.58 4.42
N PRO A 23 1.71 -9.91 3.38
CA PRO A 23 1.18 -9.97 2.02
C PRO A 23 0.05 -10.99 1.92
N GLY A 24 -0.98 -10.68 1.15
CA GLY A 24 -2.13 -11.55 0.95
C GLY A 24 -3.09 -11.70 2.15
N GLU A 25 -2.77 -11.12 3.30
CA GLU A 25 -3.66 -11.13 4.47
C GLU A 25 -4.48 -9.84 4.56
N GLY A 26 -5.71 -9.97 5.03
CA GLY A 26 -6.58 -8.83 5.29
C GLY A 26 -6.17 -8.01 6.51
N GLY A 27 -6.91 -6.93 6.73
CA GLY A 27 -6.81 -6.15 7.95
C GLY A 27 -7.32 -6.94 9.15
N GLN A 28 -6.56 -6.92 10.25
CA GLN A 28 -6.98 -7.49 11.53
C GLN A 28 -6.63 -6.53 12.65
N LEU A 29 -7.58 -6.30 13.55
CA LEU A 29 -7.34 -5.59 14.80
C LEU A 29 -7.94 -6.42 15.94
N PRO A 30 -7.11 -6.98 16.86
CA PRO A 30 -7.60 -7.77 17.97
C PRO A 30 -8.53 -6.97 18.89
N GLY A 31 -9.54 -7.61 19.46
CA GLY A 31 -10.54 -6.96 20.29
C GLY A 31 -9.97 -6.13 21.44
N PHE A 32 -8.90 -6.60 22.10
CA PHE A 32 -8.26 -5.85 23.19
C PHE A 32 -7.65 -4.50 22.77
N LYS A 33 -7.41 -4.29 21.46
CA LYS A 33 -6.96 -3.01 20.89
C LYS A 33 -8.12 -2.11 20.46
N VAL A 34 -9.34 -2.64 20.40
CA VAL A 34 -10.54 -1.90 20.00
C VAL A 34 -11.14 -1.21 21.22
N ASN A 35 -10.65 -0.02 21.51
CA ASN A 35 -11.20 0.85 22.54
C ASN A 35 -12.43 1.63 22.03
N ASP A 36 -13.06 2.43 22.92
CA ASP A 36 -14.26 3.21 22.58
C ASP A 36 -14.06 4.15 21.38
N VAL A 37 -12.88 4.78 21.27
CA VAL A 37 -12.54 5.70 20.17
C VAL A 37 -12.49 4.95 18.85
N ILE A 38 -11.77 3.82 18.82
CA ILE A 38 -11.64 2.99 17.61
C ILE A 38 -13.00 2.39 17.24
N ALA A 39 -13.75 1.88 18.21
CA ALA A 39 -15.06 1.31 17.98
C ALA A 39 -16.01 2.34 17.36
N LYS A 40 -16.05 3.55 17.91
CA LYS A 40 -16.87 4.65 17.37
C LYS A 40 -16.45 5.01 15.92
N THR A 41 -15.15 5.14 15.67
CA THR A 41 -14.60 5.48 14.35
C THR A 41 -14.89 4.39 13.31
N ARG A 42 -14.90 3.13 13.74
CA ARG A 42 -15.10 1.97 12.86
C ARG A 42 -16.54 1.45 12.84
N HIS A 43 -17.47 2.15 13.49
CA HIS A 43 -18.88 1.75 13.62
C HIS A 43 -19.03 0.33 14.17
N SER A 44 -18.25 -0.01 15.20
CA SER A 44 -18.18 -1.31 15.87
C SER A 44 -18.41 -1.20 17.38
N ILE A 45 -18.22 -2.29 18.09
CA ILE A 45 -18.37 -2.39 19.54
C ILE A 45 -16.98 -2.55 20.19
N PRO A 46 -16.67 -1.84 21.29
CA PRO A 46 -15.42 -2.02 22.00
C PRO A 46 -15.18 -3.49 22.40
N GLY A 47 -13.94 -3.93 22.32
CA GLY A 47 -13.55 -5.29 22.67
C GLY A 47 -13.81 -6.36 21.59
N ILE A 48 -14.48 -6.03 20.49
CA ILE A 48 -14.70 -6.97 19.38
C ILE A 48 -13.60 -6.79 18.33
N SER A 49 -13.00 -7.93 17.89
CA SER A 49 -11.99 -7.92 16.85
C SER A 49 -12.57 -7.44 15.52
N LEU A 50 -11.79 -6.58 14.83
CA LEU A 50 -12.14 -6.09 13.50
C LEU A 50 -11.34 -6.87 12.45
N ILE A 51 -12.02 -7.37 11.43
CA ILE A 51 -11.44 -8.13 10.33
C ILE A 51 -11.89 -7.49 9.01
N SER A 52 -10.94 -7.29 8.10
CA SER A 52 -11.20 -6.84 6.73
C SER A 52 -10.61 -7.85 5.75
N PRO A 53 -11.35 -8.27 4.70
CA PRO A 53 -10.80 -9.22 3.72
C PRO A 53 -9.65 -8.61 2.91
N PRO A 54 -8.70 -9.43 2.44
CA PRO A 54 -7.80 -9.12 1.35
C PRO A 54 -8.41 -9.64 0.03
N PRO A 55 -8.32 -8.93 -1.09
CA PRO A 55 -8.06 -7.50 -1.25
C PRO A 55 -9.22 -6.66 -0.71
N HIS A 56 -9.10 -5.35 -0.83
CA HIS A 56 -10.24 -4.46 -0.53
C HIS A 56 -11.48 -4.94 -1.31
N HIS A 57 -12.62 -5.10 -0.63
CA HIS A 57 -13.81 -5.76 -1.22
C HIS A 57 -14.46 -5.05 -2.41
N ASP A 58 -14.00 -3.85 -2.76
CA ASP A 58 -14.45 -3.10 -3.94
C ASP A 58 -13.41 -3.10 -5.07
N ILE A 59 -12.26 -3.77 -4.91
CA ILE A 59 -11.16 -3.79 -5.89
C ILE A 59 -10.77 -5.24 -6.15
N TYR A 60 -11.28 -5.80 -7.24
CA TYR A 60 -11.02 -7.18 -7.66
C TYR A 60 -10.16 -7.28 -8.92
N SER A 61 -9.96 -6.16 -9.61
CA SER A 61 -9.18 -6.10 -10.85
C SER A 61 -8.42 -4.79 -10.95
N ILE A 62 -7.52 -4.72 -11.92
CA ILE A 62 -6.78 -3.47 -12.22
C ILE A 62 -7.72 -2.40 -12.77
N GLU A 63 -8.81 -2.79 -13.42
CA GLU A 63 -9.83 -1.88 -13.94
C GLU A 63 -10.60 -1.22 -12.80
N ASP A 64 -10.96 -1.95 -11.75
CA ASP A 64 -11.61 -1.41 -10.56
C ASP A 64 -10.69 -0.39 -9.88
N LEU A 65 -9.40 -0.70 -9.78
CA LEU A 65 -8.40 0.21 -9.24
C LEU A 65 -8.26 1.47 -10.11
N ALA A 66 -8.26 1.31 -11.43
CA ALA A 66 -8.19 2.43 -12.37
C ALA A 66 -9.43 3.35 -12.23
N GLN A 67 -10.61 2.77 -12.05
CA GLN A 67 -11.83 3.54 -11.80
C GLN A 67 -11.73 4.32 -10.49
N LEU A 68 -11.27 3.68 -9.40
CA LEU A 68 -11.10 4.35 -8.11
C LEU A 68 -10.07 5.50 -8.20
N ILE A 69 -8.96 5.30 -8.90
CA ILE A 69 -7.96 6.37 -9.14
C ILE A 69 -8.59 7.54 -9.88
N PHE A 70 -9.37 7.25 -10.93
CA PHE A 70 -10.10 8.27 -11.69
C PHE A 70 -11.08 9.04 -10.82
N ASP A 71 -11.89 8.35 -10.02
CA ASP A 71 -12.88 8.96 -9.14
C ASP A 71 -12.23 9.87 -8.09
N LEU A 72 -11.13 9.40 -7.46
CA LEU A 72 -10.38 10.20 -6.49
C LEU A 72 -9.75 11.45 -7.11
N LYS A 73 -9.25 11.36 -8.34
CA LYS A 73 -8.75 12.54 -9.08
C LYS A 73 -9.86 13.54 -9.42
N ASN A 74 -11.07 13.07 -9.64
CA ASN A 74 -12.22 13.97 -9.86
C ASN A 74 -12.68 14.63 -8.56
N VAL A 75 -12.62 13.91 -7.43
CA VAL A 75 -12.98 14.47 -6.12
C VAL A 75 -11.97 15.52 -5.66
N ASN A 76 -10.69 15.27 -5.85
CA ASN A 76 -9.63 16.23 -5.54
C ASN A 76 -8.56 16.25 -6.65
N PRO A 77 -8.74 17.10 -7.69
CA PRO A 77 -7.83 17.18 -8.82
C PRO A 77 -6.41 17.65 -8.47
N GLN A 78 -6.22 18.24 -7.30
CA GLN A 78 -4.91 18.73 -6.84
C GLN A 78 -4.13 17.68 -6.05
N ALA A 79 -4.78 16.65 -5.52
CA ALA A 79 -4.13 15.60 -4.79
C ALA A 79 -3.46 14.59 -5.75
N LYS A 80 -2.24 14.18 -5.41
CA LYS A 80 -1.59 13.03 -6.05
C LYS A 80 -2.25 11.75 -5.55
N ILE A 81 -2.45 10.79 -6.43
CA ILE A 81 -2.95 9.47 -6.05
C ILE A 81 -1.80 8.49 -6.02
N SER A 82 -1.54 7.96 -4.83
CA SER A 82 -0.54 6.90 -4.62
C SER A 82 -1.20 5.55 -4.39
N VAL A 83 -0.51 4.49 -4.81
CA VAL A 83 -0.95 3.10 -4.59
C VAL A 83 0.15 2.36 -3.84
N LYS A 84 -0.19 1.83 -2.66
CA LYS A 84 0.74 1.02 -1.86
C LYS A 84 0.58 -0.44 -2.20
N LEU A 85 1.66 -1.03 -2.73
CA LEU A 85 1.82 -2.43 -3.09
C LEU A 85 2.78 -3.13 -2.14
N VAL A 86 2.77 -4.45 -2.16
CA VAL A 86 3.66 -5.29 -1.36
C VAL A 86 4.82 -5.76 -2.21
N ALA A 87 6.03 -5.77 -1.63
CA ALA A 87 7.18 -6.46 -2.20
C ALA A 87 6.91 -7.98 -2.16
N GLU A 88 6.53 -8.51 -3.30
CA GLU A 88 6.29 -9.95 -3.54
C GLU A 88 6.64 -10.26 -5.00
N SER A 89 6.79 -11.54 -5.32
CA SER A 89 7.05 -11.96 -6.70
C SER A 89 5.89 -11.56 -7.61
N GLY A 90 6.18 -10.91 -8.73
CA GLY A 90 5.18 -10.41 -9.69
C GLY A 90 4.71 -8.98 -9.42
N VAL A 91 5.21 -8.31 -8.37
CA VAL A 91 4.82 -6.92 -8.06
C VAL A 91 5.10 -5.96 -9.20
N GLY A 92 6.13 -6.21 -10.00
CA GLY A 92 6.44 -5.40 -11.18
C GLY A 92 5.30 -5.39 -12.21
N THR A 93 4.63 -6.52 -12.43
CA THR A 93 3.46 -6.60 -13.32
C THR A 93 2.28 -5.79 -12.78
N ILE A 94 2.02 -5.90 -11.48
CA ILE A 94 0.98 -5.11 -10.81
C ILE A 94 1.30 -3.61 -10.92
N ALA A 95 2.55 -3.23 -10.66
CA ALA A 95 3.02 -1.85 -10.77
C ALA A 95 2.87 -1.28 -12.18
N ALA A 96 3.13 -2.08 -13.22
CA ALA A 96 2.89 -1.67 -14.61
C ALA A 96 1.41 -1.40 -14.87
N GLY A 97 0.51 -2.22 -14.31
CA GLY A 97 -0.93 -1.98 -14.34
C GLY A 97 -1.32 -0.67 -13.65
N VAL A 98 -0.80 -0.42 -12.44
CA VAL A 98 -1.03 0.82 -11.68
C VAL A 98 -0.53 2.06 -12.43
N ALA A 99 0.64 1.98 -13.08
CA ALA A 99 1.16 3.07 -13.90
C ALA A 99 0.24 3.37 -15.11
N LYS A 100 -0.27 2.32 -15.78
CA LYS A 100 -1.25 2.45 -16.87
C LYS A 100 -2.59 3.01 -16.37
N ALA A 101 -2.99 2.71 -15.14
CA ALA A 101 -4.16 3.28 -14.48
C ALA A 101 -4.01 4.76 -14.08
N LYS A 102 -2.85 5.37 -14.39
CA LYS A 102 -2.58 6.81 -14.16
C LYS A 102 -2.49 7.21 -12.68
N ALA A 103 -2.03 6.33 -11.81
CA ALA A 103 -1.55 6.74 -10.50
C ALA A 103 -0.31 7.64 -10.64
N ASP A 104 -0.08 8.49 -9.65
CA ASP A 104 1.04 9.43 -9.66
C ASP A 104 2.28 8.83 -8.96
N LEU A 105 2.05 7.92 -8.01
CA LEU A 105 3.09 7.32 -7.20
C LEU A 105 2.75 5.87 -6.85
N ILE A 106 3.77 5.01 -6.83
CA ILE A 106 3.68 3.64 -6.31
C ILE A 106 4.60 3.52 -5.10
N VAL A 107 4.07 2.98 -4.00
CA VAL A 107 4.86 2.63 -2.82
C VAL A 107 5.06 1.11 -2.79
N ILE A 108 6.31 0.67 -2.79
CA ILE A 108 6.69 -0.74 -2.63
C ILE A 108 7.04 -0.98 -1.16
N SER A 109 6.24 -1.78 -0.48
CA SER A 109 6.36 -2.05 0.95
C SER A 109 7.01 -3.40 1.22
N GLY A 110 8.16 -3.39 1.88
CA GLY A 110 8.89 -4.62 2.24
C GLY A 110 8.40 -5.28 3.51
N ALA A 111 8.85 -6.52 3.75
CA ALA A 111 8.49 -7.35 4.89
C ALA A 111 8.78 -6.71 6.25
N GLU A 112 9.84 -5.92 6.34
CA GLU A 112 10.26 -5.22 7.56
C GLU A 112 9.37 -4.01 7.90
N GLY A 113 8.37 -3.71 7.08
CA GLY A 113 7.35 -2.69 7.37
C GLY A 113 6.52 -3.06 8.60
N GLY A 114 6.13 -2.06 9.39
CA GLY A 114 5.35 -2.29 10.61
C GLY A 114 3.94 -2.77 10.35
N THR A 115 3.37 -3.50 11.32
CA THR A 115 1.97 -3.90 11.32
C THR A 115 1.35 -3.72 12.72
N GLY A 116 0.11 -3.26 12.78
CA GLY A 116 -0.62 -3.09 14.03
C GLY A 116 -1.08 -4.41 14.64
N ALA A 117 -1.30 -5.44 13.82
CA ALA A 117 -1.66 -6.79 14.24
C ALA A 117 -1.42 -7.78 13.11
N SER A 118 -0.63 -8.81 13.39
CA SER A 118 -0.39 -9.94 12.50
C SER A 118 0.10 -11.13 13.31
N PRO A 119 -0.15 -12.38 12.89
CA PRO A 119 0.46 -13.55 13.48
C PRO A 119 1.99 -13.48 13.38
N ALA A 120 2.69 -14.02 14.38
CA ALA A 120 4.16 -14.03 14.39
C ALA A 120 4.75 -14.81 13.20
N SER A 121 4.04 -15.82 12.71
CA SER A 121 4.40 -16.57 11.50
C SER A 121 4.41 -15.69 10.26
N SER A 122 3.37 -14.85 10.07
CA SER A 122 3.29 -13.94 8.94
C SER A 122 4.42 -12.90 8.98
N ILE A 123 4.65 -12.30 10.15
CA ILE A 123 5.73 -11.30 10.33
C ILE A 123 7.10 -11.88 9.97
N ARG A 124 7.32 -13.17 10.28
CA ARG A 124 8.63 -13.80 10.07
C ARG A 124 8.83 -14.35 8.67
N TYR A 125 7.77 -14.77 7.99
CA TYR A 125 7.93 -15.65 6.82
C TYR A 125 7.11 -15.23 5.58
N ALA A 126 6.19 -14.28 5.70
CA ALA A 126 5.27 -14.00 4.61
C ALA A 126 5.78 -12.98 3.58
N GLY A 127 6.56 -12.00 4.00
CA GLY A 127 7.04 -10.93 3.13
C GLY A 127 8.47 -11.15 2.62
N ILE A 128 8.87 -10.37 1.62
CA ILE A 128 10.24 -10.29 1.11
C ILE A 128 10.82 -8.90 1.31
N SER A 129 12.14 -8.76 1.10
CA SER A 129 12.80 -7.47 1.28
C SER A 129 12.33 -6.43 0.26
N PRO A 130 12.29 -5.14 0.63
CA PRO A 130 11.87 -4.08 -0.28
C PRO A 130 12.80 -3.92 -1.48
N GLU A 131 14.08 -4.28 -1.35
CA GLU A 131 15.06 -4.24 -2.45
C GLU A 131 14.64 -5.12 -3.63
N LEU A 132 14.18 -6.34 -3.35
CA LEU A 132 13.72 -7.25 -4.40
C LEU A 132 12.48 -6.72 -5.10
N GLY A 133 11.49 -6.26 -4.35
CA GLY A 133 10.28 -5.70 -4.92
C GLY A 133 10.52 -4.41 -5.71
N LEU A 134 11.40 -3.55 -5.21
CA LEU A 134 11.77 -2.31 -5.89
C LEU A 134 12.52 -2.61 -7.20
N SER A 135 13.51 -3.49 -7.18
CA SER A 135 14.29 -3.87 -8.36
C SER A 135 13.41 -4.49 -9.44
N GLU A 136 12.52 -5.42 -9.08
CA GLU A 136 11.56 -6.00 -10.03
C GLU A 136 10.65 -4.94 -10.64
N THR A 137 10.13 -4.05 -9.80
CA THR A 137 9.26 -2.95 -10.24
C THR A 137 10.00 -2.00 -11.18
N GLN A 138 11.19 -1.56 -10.82
CA GLN A 138 12.03 -0.68 -11.62
C GLN A 138 12.28 -1.30 -13.00
N GLN A 139 12.74 -2.55 -13.05
CA GLN A 139 13.04 -3.25 -14.30
C GLN A 139 11.79 -3.39 -15.18
N THR A 140 10.68 -3.81 -14.58
CA THR A 140 9.42 -3.98 -15.33
C THR A 140 8.92 -2.66 -15.90
N LEU A 141 8.96 -1.59 -15.14
CA LEU A 141 8.55 -0.27 -15.63
C LEU A 141 9.46 0.26 -16.73
N VAL A 142 10.77 0.02 -16.64
CA VAL A 142 11.74 0.40 -17.70
C VAL A 142 11.45 -0.40 -18.97
N LEU A 143 11.32 -1.72 -18.88
CA LEU A 143 11.05 -2.60 -20.03
C LEU A 143 9.74 -2.25 -20.75
N ASN A 144 8.76 -1.72 -20.03
CA ASN A 144 7.47 -1.33 -20.59
C ASN A 144 7.38 0.17 -20.98
N GLY A 145 8.46 0.95 -20.84
CA GLY A 145 8.48 2.39 -21.16
C GLY A 145 7.61 3.23 -20.21
N LEU A 146 7.32 2.72 -19.00
CA LEU A 146 6.44 3.36 -18.03
C LEU A 146 7.19 4.12 -16.92
N ARG A 147 8.49 3.84 -16.75
CA ARG A 147 9.25 4.37 -15.59
C ARG A 147 9.22 5.88 -15.46
N GLY A 148 9.26 6.60 -16.56
CA GLY A 148 9.21 8.07 -16.57
C GLY A 148 7.82 8.67 -16.29
N GLN A 149 6.78 7.85 -16.17
CA GLN A 149 5.40 8.30 -15.99
C GLN A 149 4.96 8.24 -14.52
N ILE A 150 5.74 7.63 -13.63
CA ILE A 150 5.34 7.38 -12.24
C ILE A 150 6.51 7.53 -11.27
N VAL A 151 6.23 8.03 -10.09
CA VAL A 151 7.20 8.10 -8.99
C VAL A 151 7.20 6.75 -8.26
N LEU A 152 8.39 6.24 -7.94
CA LEU A 152 8.54 5.07 -7.06
C LEU A 152 9.01 5.51 -5.68
N GLN A 153 8.40 4.93 -4.67
CA GLN A 153 8.77 5.05 -3.27
C GLN A 153 8.92 3.65 -2.69
N ALA A 154 9.88 3.45 -1.80
CA ALA A 154 10.03 2.20 -1.05
C ALA A 154 9.91 2.46 0.44
N ASP A 155 9.33 1.50 1.17
CA ASP A 155 9.35 1.44 2.63
C ASP A 155 9.71 0.03 3.11
N GLY A 156 10.06 -0.11 4.37
CA GLY A 156 10.46 -1.38 4.97
C GLY A 156 11.74 -1.26 5.79
N GLN A 157 11.76 -0.36 6.79
CA GLN A 157 12.87 -0.23 7.74
C GLN A 157 14.17 0.35 7.15
N LEU A 158 14.07 1.35 6.32
CA LEU A 158 15.25 2.14 5.91
C LEU A 158 15.76 2.93 7.12
N LYS A 159 16.82 2.46 7.76
CA LYS A 159 17.32 2.99 9.05
C LYS A 159 18.62 3.77 8.94
N THR A 160 19.38 3.52 7.90
CA THR A 160 20.72 4.10 7.71
C THR A 160 20.83 4.82 6.37
N GLY A 161 21.80 5.74 6.27
CA GLY A 161 22.12 6.37 4.99
C GLY A 161 22.53 5.37 3.91
N ARG A 162 23.13 4.24 4.30
CA ARG A 162 23.46 3.15 3.38
C ARG A 162 22.19 2.54 2.76
N ASP A 163 21.16 2.30 3.56
CA ASP A 163 19.90 1.72 3.08
C ASP A 163 19.27 2.65 2.04
N VAL A 164 19.27 3.95 2.31
CA VAL A 164 18.74 4.97 1.38
C VAL A 164 19.53 4.97 0.07
N ILE A 165 20.86 4.92 0.13
CA ILE A 165 21.71 4.90 -1.07
C ILE A 165 21.46 3.63 -1.88
N LEU A 166 21.36 2.47 -1.23
CA LEU A 166 21.08 1.20 -1.91
C LEU A 166 19.76 1.24 -2.66
N MET A 167 18.70 1.75 -2.01
CA MET A 167 17.39 1.91 -2.66
C MET A 167 17.42 2.89 -3.83
N ALA A 168 18.21 3.96 -3.71
CA ALA A 168 18.32 4.96 -4.79
C ALA A 168 19.11 4.46 -6.01
N LEU A 169 19.96 3.44 -5.84
CA LEU A 169 20.72 2.82 -6.92
C LEU A 169 19.94 1.74 -7.67
N MET A 170 18.85 1.23 -7.12
CA MET A 170 17.96 0.23 -7.71
C MET A 170 16.86 0.87 -8.55
#